data_b424a36cc36eb3ca0320e93e12031088
#
_entry.id   b424a36cc36eb3ca0320e93e12031088
#
_cell.length_a   1.000
_cell.length_b   1.000
_cell.length_c   1.000
_cell.angle_alpha   90.00
_cell.angle_beta   90.00
_cell.angle_gamma   90.00
#
_symmetry.space_group_name_H-M   'P 1'
#
loop_
_entity.id
_entity.type
_entity.pdbx_description
1 polymer ?
#
loop_
_entity_poly.entity_id
_entity_poly.type
_entity_poly.pdbx_seq_one_letter_code
_entity_poly.pdbx_strand_id
1 'polypeptide(L)'
;RSCSVETIQALREYLDENGKGDRRYSPRRTGREHLQVITAVNFKGGSGKTTTAAHLAQYLALNGYRVLAIDLDPQASMSALHGFQPEFDVKDNETLYGAVRYDSERRSLKEVIKKTYFTNLDLVPGNLELMEFEHDTAKVLGSNDRKNIFFTRMDDAISSVADDYDVVVVDCPPQLGFLTISALCAATAVLVTVHPQMLDVMSMCQFLLMTSELL
;
A
#
# COMPACT_ATOMS: atom_id res chain seq x y z
N ARG A 1 34.31 6.69 3.10
CA ARG A 1 33.66 5.73 4.01
C ARG A 1 32.17 6.04 3.93
N SER A 2 31.34 5.10 3.48
CA SER A 2 29.89 5.23 3.53
C SER A 2 29.43 5.13 4.99
N CYS A 3 28.53 6.01 5.44
CA CYS A 3 27.83 5.83 6.71
C CYS A 3 26.85 4.67 6.57
N SER A 4 26.72 3.84 7.61
CA SER A 4 25.62 2.87 7.65
C SER A 4 24.29 3.59 7.79
N VAL A 5 23.21 2.97 7.35
CA VAL A 5 21.86 3.55 7.45
C VAL A 5 21.48 3.77 8.91
N GLU A 6 21.86 2.85 9.79
CA GLU A 6 21.65 2.99 11.25
C GLU A 6 22.35 4.24 11.81
N THR A 7 23.57 4.56 11.32
CA THR A 7 24.28 5.78 11.70
C THR A 7 23.54 7.02 11.24
N ILE A 8 22.98 7.01 10.02
CA ILE A 8 22.17 8.12 9.49
C ILE A 8 20.90 8.28 10.30
N GLN A 9 20.23 7.20 10.66
CA GLN A 9 19.04 7.21 11.49
C GLN A 9 19.33 7.79 12.89
N ALA A 10 20.36 7.28 13.57
CA ALA A 10 20.77 7.79 14.88
C ALA A 10 21.16 9.28 14.84
N LEU A 11 21.82 9.72 13.75
CA LEU A 11 22.15 11.13 13.54
C LEU A 11 20.89 11.99 13.35
N ARG A 12 19.90 11.52 12.62
CA ARG A 12 18.62 12.22 12.43
C ARG A 12 17.89 12.38 13.76
N GLU A 13 17.78 11.31 14.55
CA GLU A 13 17.15 11.33 15.86
C GLU A 13 17.89 12.31 16.79
N TYR A 14 19.21 12.24 16.83
CA TYR A 14 20.03 13.19 17.59
C TYR A 14 19.82 14.64 17.17
N LEU A 15 19.76 14.93 15.87
CA LEU A 15 19.54 16.29 15.36
C LEU A 15 18.15 16.83 15.70
N ASP A 16 17.13 16.00 15.71
CA ASP A 16 15.78 16.41 16.11
C ASP A 16 15.66 16.62 17.63
N GLU A 17 16.28 15.74 18.42
CA GLU A 17 16.30 15.88 19.91
C GLU A 17 17.07 17.11 20.38
N ASN A 18 18.19 17.42 19.74
CA ASN A 18 19.07 18.53 20.10
C ASN A 18 18.83 19.80 19.26
N GLY A 19 17.92 19.74 18.30
CA GLY A 19 17.49 20.86 17.47
C GLY A 19 16.32 21.61 18.10
N LYS A 20 15.54 22.29 17.25
CA LYS A 20 14.34 23.03 17.67
C LYS A 20 13.11 22.16 17.87
N GLY A 21 13.22 20.82 17.74
CA GLY A 21 12.10 19.89 17.83
C GLY A 21 11.09 20.02 16.70
N ASP A 22 11.53 20.54 15.54
CA ASP A 22 10.66 20.73 14.36
C ASP A 22 10.45 19.44 13.54
N ARG A 23 11.01 18.32 14.00
CA ARG A 23 10.95 16.99 13.35
C ARG A 23 11.43 17.00 11.89
N ARG A 24 12.31 17.91 11.54
CA ARG A 24 12.80 18.08 10.16
C ARG A 24 13.59 16.86 9.68
N TYR A 25 14.32 16.23 10.58
CA TYR A 25 15.24 15.13 10.27
C TYR A 25 14.66 13.75 10.56
N SER A 26 13.70 13.68 11.48
CA SER A 26 12.97 12.46 11.84
C SER A 26 11.46 12.74 11.91
N PRO A 27 10.79 12.84 10.77
CA PRO A 27 9.41 13.34 10.65
C PRO A 27 8.38 12.24 11.04
N ARG A 28 8.63 11.52 12.12
CA ARG A 28 7.73 10.48 12.61
C ARG A 28 6.42 11.08 13.09
N ARG A 29 5.34 10.42 12.75
CA ARG A 29 3.98 10.76 13.17
C ARG A 29 3.85 10.70 14.69
N THR A 30 3.16 11.67 15.28
CA THR A 30 2.77 11.64 16.69
C THR A 30 1.36 11.09 16.83
N GLY A 31 0.98 10.60 18.02
CA GLY A 31 -0.32 9.99 18.30
C GLY A 31 -1.56 10.87 18.01
N ARG A 32 -1.38 12.14 17.61
CA ARG A 32 -2.45 13.05 17.18
C ARG A 32 -2.60 13.16 15.66
N GLU A 33 -1.67 12.59 14.91
CA GLU A 33 -1.64 12.68 13.45
C GLU A 33 -2.19 11.38 12.86
N HIS A 34 -3.07 11.50 11.87
CA HIS A 34 -3.64 10.35 11.18
C HIS A 34 -2.59 9.68 10.28
N LEU A 35 -2.65 8.35 10.22
CA LEU A 35 -1.90 7.57 9.25
C LEU A 35 -2.26 8.04 7.84
N GLN A 36 -1.26 8.30 7.00
CA GLN A 36 -1.49 8.65 5.61
C GLN A 36 -1.47 7.38 4.76
N VAL A 37 -2.57 7.12 4.07
CA VAL A 37 -2.70 6.00 3.12
C VAL A 37 -2.81 6.57 1.71
N ILE A 38 -1.76 6.42 0.92
CA ILE A 38 -1.66 6.94 -0.45
C ILE A 38 -1.84 5.78 -1.42
N THR A 39 -2.96 5.77 -2.13
CA THR A 39 -3.30 4.71 -3.07
C THR A 39 -3.03 5.15 -4.51
N ALA A 40 -2.10 4.47 -5.20
CA ALA A 40 -1.79 4.71 -6.59
C ALA A 40 -2.73 3.92 -7.50
N VAL A 41 -3.45 4.62 -8.38
CA VAL A 41 -4.44 4.02 -9.27
C VAL A 41 -4.34 4.55 -10.69
N ASN A 42 -4.63 3.71 -11.66
CA ASN A 42 -4.95 4.05 -13.05
C ASN A 42 -5.46 2.80 -13.76
N PHE A 43 -6.44 2.94 -14.64
CA PHE A 43 -6.98 1.83 -15.44
C PHE A 43 -6.11 1.44 -16.64
N LYS A 44 -5.15 2.27 -17.01
CA LYS A 44 -4.26 1.97 -18.13
C LYS A 44 -2.99 1.28 -17.64
N GLY A 45 -2.69 0.11 -18.22
CA GLY A 45 -1.39 -0.53 -18.05
C GLY A 45 -0.26 0.35 -18.62
N GLY A 46 0.90 0.31 -17.98
CA GLY A 46 2.07 1.08 -18.46
C GLY A 46 2.05 2.58 -18.16
N SER A 47 1.11 3.07 -17.35
CA SER A 47 1.05 4.50 -16.94
C SER A 47 2.12 4.93 -15.93
N GLY A 48 3.00 4.02 -15.53
CA GLY A 48 4.03 4.30 -14.52
C GLY A 48 3.54 4.25 -13.07
N LYS A 49 2.36 3.70 -12.82
CA LYS A 49 1.73 3.60 -11.48
C LYS A 49 2.65 2.92 -10.46
N THR A 50 3.01 1.66 -10.69
CA THR A 50 3.91 0.88 -9.84
C THR A 50 5.25 1.57 -9.62
N THR A 51 5.87 2.08 -10.70
CA THR A 51 7.14 2.80 -10.62
C THR A 51 7.03 4.04 -9.75
N THR A 52 5.94 4.81 -9.90
CA THR A 52 5.70 6.02 -9.09
C THR A 52 5.45 5.66 -7.63
N ALA A 53 4.62 4.65 -7.36
CA ALA A 53 4.34 4.18 -5.99
C ALA A 53 5.62 3.68 -5.30
N ALA A 54 6.42 2.84 -5.97
CA ALA A 54 7.67 2.32 -5.43
C ALA A 54 8.67 3.45 -5.11
N HIS A 55 8.89 4.39 -6.03
CA HIS A 55 9.80 5.51 -5.80
C HIS A 55 9.28 6.46 -4.71
N LEU A 56 7.96 6.68 -4.62
CA LEU A 56 7.37 7.47 -3.53
C LEU A 56 7.64 6.80 -2.17
N ALA A 57 7.40 5.49 -2.05
CA ALA A 57 7.66 4.75 -0.82
C ALA A 57 9.14 4.82 -0.42
N GLN A 58 10.06 4.61 -1.38
CA GLN A 58 11.50 4.72 -1.17
C GLN A 58 11.92 6.13 -0.77
N TYR A 59 11.40 7.16 -1.46
CA TYR A 59 11.69 8.56 -1.16
C TYR A 59 11.27 8.93 0.27
N LEU A 60 10.07 8.54 0.68
CA LEU A 60 9.57 8.79 2.04
C LEU A 60 10.43 8.08 3.09
N ALA A 61 10.80 6.82 2.85
CA ALA A 61 11.67 6.06 3.75
C ALA A 61 13.05 6.70 3.88
N LEU A 62 13.66 7.16 2.76
CA LEU A 62 14.92 7.89 2.76
C LEU A 62 14.84 9.23 3.51
N ASN A 63 13.67 9.84 3.57
CA ASN A 63 13.42 11.05 4.36
C ASN A 63 13.12 10.79 5.84
N GLY A 64 13.10 9.52 6.27
CA GLY A 64 13.00 9.13 7.69
C GLY A 64 11.61 8.73 8.17
N TYR A 65 10.61 8.71 7.28
CA TYR A 65 9.28 8.16 7.59
C TYR A 65 9.35 6.64 7.70
N ARG A 66 8.53 6.06 8.58
CA ARG A 66 8.27 4.62 8.63
C ARG A 66 7.20 4.31 7.58
N VAL A 67 7.56 3.60 6.55
CA VAL A 67 6.71 3.37 5.37
C VAL A 67 6.34 1.91 5.24
N LEU A 68 5.06 1.64 5.00
CA LEU A 68 4.56 0.35 4.57
C LEU A 68 4.15 0.46 3.09
N ALA A 69 4.78 -0.30 2.21
CA ALA A 69 4.32 -0.49 0.84
C ALA A 69 3.38 -1.72 0.78
N ILE A 70 2.30 -1.62 0.01
CA ILE A 70 1.36 -2.73 -0.21
C ILE A 70 1.21 -2.93 -1.72
N ASP A 71 1.60 -4.10 -2.21
CA ASP A 71 1.46 -4.50 -3.61
C ASP A 71 0.15 -5.26 -3.80
N LEU A 72 -0.82 -4.66 -4.48
CA LEU A 72 -2.12 -5.26 -4.80
C LEU A 72 -2.20 -5.80 -6.23
N ASP A 73 -1.15 -5.62 -7.03
CA ASP A 73 -1.14 -6.16 -8.39
C ASP A 73 -0.74 -7.65 -8.35
N PRO A 74 -1.56 -8.57 -8.89
CA PRO A 74 -1.18 -9.98 -9.02
C PRO A 74 0.12 -10.20 -9.80
N GLN A 75 0.54 -9.24 -10.64
CA GLN A 75 1.82 -9.27 -11.34
C GLN A 75 3.02 -8.97 -10.41
N ALA A 76 2.77 -8.45 -9.21
CA ALA A 76 3.74 -8.24 -8.14
C ALA A 76 5.00 -7.43 -8.56
N SER A 77 4.82 -6.46 -9.44
CA SER A 77 5.93 -5.65 -9.95
C SER A 77 6.58 -4.77 -8.87
N MET A 78 5.78 -4.25 -7.91
CA MET A 78 6.32 -3.52 -6.77
C MET A 78 7.15 -4.44 -5.87
N SER A 79 6.69 -5.66 -5.65
CA SER A 79 7.42 -6.69 -4.87
C SER A 79 8.76 -7.01 -5.51
N ALA A 80 8.79 -7.18 -6.84
CA ALA A 80 10.03 -7.43 -7.59
C ALA A 80 11.01 -6.25 -7.49
N LEU A 81 10.53 -5.01 -7.56
CA LEU A 81 11.36 -3.80 -7.38
C LEU A 81 11.99 -3.70 -5.98
N HIS A 82 11.40 -4.36 -4.99
CA HIS A 82 11.92 -4.41 -3.61
C HIS A 82 12.69 -5.71 -3.30
N GLY A 83 13.07 -6.47 -4.34
CA GLY A 83 13.98 -7.61 -4.23
C GLY A 83 13.33 -8.95 -3.93
N PHE A 84 11.99 -9.04 -3.99
CA PHE A 84 11.28 -10.30 -3.85
C PHE A 84 11.05 -10.96 -5.21
N GLN A 85 11.15 -12.28 -5.25
CA GLN A 85 10.68 -13.10 -6.36
C GLN A 85 9.36 -13.74 -5.92
N PRO A 86 8.20 -13.18 -6.30
CA PRO A 86 6.91 -13.56 -5.72
C PRO A 86 6.60 -15.05 -5.80
N GLU A 87 7.03 -15.71 -6.88
CA GLU A 87 6.82 -17.14 -7.11
C GLU A 87 7.62 -18.04 -6.14
N PHE A 88 8.70 -17.53 -5.55
CA PHE A 88 9.60 -18.29 -4.68
C PHE A 88 9.59 -17.78 -3.23
N ASP A 89 9.45 -16.47 -3.04
CA ASP A 89 9.64 -15.82 -1.74
C ASP A 89 8.31 -15.55 -1.01
N VAL A 90 7.17 -15.64 -1.73
CA VAL A 90 5.84 -15.35 -1.19
C VAL A 90 4.98 -16.62 -1.24
N LYS A 91 4.72 -17.18 -0.08
CA LYS A 91 3.88 -18.37 0.07
C LYS A 91 2.41 -18.00 0.14
N ASP A 92 1.55 -19.01 0.10
CA ASP A 92 0.12 -18.86 0.31
C ASP A 92 -0.17 -18.17 1.65
N ASN A 93 -1.14 -17.28 1.67
CA ASN A 93 -1.51 -16.44 2.81
C ASN A 93 -0.40 -15.45 3.28
N GLU A 94 0.57 -15.12 2.45
CA GLU A 94 1.61 -14.14 2.77
C GLU A 94 1.45 -12.82 1.99
N THR A 95 0.32 -12.63 1.31
CA THR A 95 -0.09 -11.37 0.66
C THR A 95 -1.14 -10.63 1.49
N LEU A 96 -1.62 -9.48 1.00
CA LEU A 96 -2.76 -8.81 1.63
C LEU A 96 -3.98 -9.74 1.72
N TYR A 97 -4.19 -10.65 0.75
CA TYR A 97 -5.30 -11.59 0.79
C TYR A 97 -5.34 -12.37 2.11
N GLY A 98 -4.19 -12.83 2.61
CA GLY A 98 -4.11 -13.51 3.91
C GLY A 98 -4.67 -12.69 5.08
N ALA A 99 -4.60 -11.35 5.02
CA ALA A 99 -5.11 -10.46 6.06
C ALA A 99 -6.56 -10.04 5.87
N VAL A 100 -7.11 -10.12 4.64
CA VAL A 100 -8.48 -9.64 4.33
C VAL A 100 -9.47 -10.75 3.98
N ARG A 101 -9.04 -12.01 3.87
CA ARG A 101 -9.87 -13.17 3.54
C ARG A 101 -11.03 -13.37 4.52
N TYR A 102 -12.05 -14.12 4.11
CA TYR A 102 -13.34 -14.23 4.82
C TYR A 102 -13.42 -15.41 5.77
N ASP A 103 -12.48 -16.34 5.71
CA ASP A 103 -12.49 -17.59 6.46
C ASP A 103 -11.62 -17.56 7.72
N SER A 104 -11.52 -18.70 8.40
CA SER A 104 -10.77 -18.86 9.65
C SER A 104 -9.25 -18.86 9.49
N GLU A 105 -8.74 -18.89 8.25
CA GLU A 105 -7.31 -18.84 7.96
C GLU A 105 -6.78 -17.39 7.86
N ARG A 106 -7.64 -16.42 8.15
CA ARG A 106 -7.26 -15.00 8.19
C ARG A 106 -6.13 -14.76 9.17
N ARG A 107 -5.09 -14.06 8.70
CA ARG A 107 -3.92 -13.65 9.47
C ARG A 107 -4.01 -12.19 9.92
N SER A 108 -3.17 -11.83 10.88
CA SER A 108 -2.88 -10.41 11.14
C SER A 108 -2.06 -9.82 10.00
N LEU A 109 -2.28 -8.54 9.67
CA LEU A 109 -1.44 -7.85 8.67
C LEU A 109 0.05 -7.88 9.06
N LYS A 110 0.38 -7.84 10.36
CA LYS A 110 1.76 -7.94 10.86
C LYS A 110 2.48 -9.22 10.42
N GLU A 111 1.75 -10.32 10.25
CA GLU A 111 2.34 -11.62 9.90
C GLU A 111 2.70 -11.74 8.41
N VAL A 112 2.10 -10.89 7.56
CA VAL A 112 2.36 -10.88 6.12
C VAL A 112 3.31 -9.77 5.69
N ILE A 113 3.66 -8.84 6.60
CA ILE A 113 4.63 -7.79 6.34
C ILE A 113 6.04 -8.38 6.27
N LYS A 114 6.77 -8.03 5.22
CA LYS A 114 8.16 -8.42 4.99
C LYS A 114 9.09 -7.22 5.04
N LYS A 115 10.29 -7.42 5.59
CA LYS A 115 11.35 -6.41 5.58
C LYS A 115 11.97 -6.31 4.20
N THR A 116 12.18 -5.09 3.71
CA THR A 116 12.91 -4.84 2.46
C THR A 116 14.39 -4.52 2.75
N TYR A 117 15.18 -4.39 1.69
CA TYR A 117 16.57 -3.90 1.80
C TYR A 117 16.63 -2.38 2.02
N PHE A 118 15.53 -1.66 1.92
CA PHE A 118 15.43 -0.25 2.29
C PHE A 118 15.13 -0.11 3.78
N THR A 119 15.93 0.67 4.48
CA THR A 119 15.62 1.03 5.87
C THR A 119 14.36 1.86 5.94
N ASN A 120 13.55 1.64 6.97
CA ASN A 120 12.24 2.29 7.18
C ASN A 120 11.18 1.97 6.11
N LEU A 121 11.41 0.98 5.26
CA LEU A 121 10.45 0.53 4.26
C LEU A 121 10.18 -0.96 4.42
N ASP A 122 8.96 -1.30 4.79
CA ASP A 122 8.45 -2.65 4.82
C ASP A 122 7.46 -2.87 3.68
N LEU A 123 7.22 -4.11 3.31
CA LEU A 123 6.37 -4.49 2.18
C LEU A 123 5.37 -5.58 2.56
N VAL A 124 4.11 -5.39 2.17
CA VAL A 124 3.16 -6.49 1.97
C VAL A 124 3.28 -6.90 0.51
N PRO A 125 3.84 -8.06 0.20
CA PRO A 125 4.08 -8.47 -1.17
C PRO A 125 2.79 -8.86 -1.89
N GLY A 126 2.80 -8.77 -3.22
CA GLY A 126 1.77 -9.29 -4.10
C GLY A 126 2.15 -10.63 -4.71
N ASN A 127 1.17 -11.39 -5.14
CA ASN A 127 1.27 -12.53 -6.05
C ASN A 127 -0.12 -12.86 -6.62
N LEU A 128 -0.23 -13.95 -7.38
CA LEU A 128 -1.49 -14.37 -8.01
C LEU A 128 -2.62 -14.69 -7.03
N GLU A 129 -2.31 -14.99 -5.77
CA GLU A 129 -3.30 -15.25 -4.71
C GLU A 129 -4.26 -14.06 -4.50
N LEU A 130 -3.83 -12.84 -4.80
CA LEU A 130 -4.68 -11.65 -4.69
C LEU A 130 -5.96 -11.75 -5.54
N MET A 131 -5.96 -12.56 -6.60
CA MET A 131 -7.16 -12.81 -7.41
C MET A 131 -8.26 -13.58 -6.66
N GLU A 132 -7.90 -14.33 -5.61
CA GLU A 132 -8.87 -15.05 -4.78
C GLU A 132 -9.81 -14.09 -4.04
N PHE A 133 -9.34 -12.88 -3.68
CA PHE A 133 -10.19 -11.88 -3.05
C PHE A 133 -11.36 -11.45 -3.94
N GLU A 134 -11.12 -11.28 -5.24
CA GLU A 134 -12.18 -10.96 -6.20
C GLU A 134 -13.24 -12.07 -6.25
N HIS A 135 -12.77 -13.32 -6.27
CA HIS A 135 -13.61 -14.50 -6.34
C HIS A 135 -14.46 -14.71 -5.07
N ASP A 136 -13.81 -14.61 -3.91
CA ASP A 136 -14.47 -14.81 -2.63
C ASP A 136 -15.42 -13.66 -2.28
N THR A 137 -15.05 -12.42 -2.61
CA THR A 137 -15.94 -11.27 -2.43
C THR A 137 -17.21 -11.42 -3.27
N ALA A 138 -17.09 -11.87 -4.53
CA ALA A 138 -18.27 -12.13 -5.37
C ALA A 138 -19.19 -13.20 -4.78
N LYS A 139 -18.64 -14.30 -4.21
CA LYS A 139 -19.42 -15.34 -3.51
C LYS A 139 -20.13 -14.78 -2.28
N VAL A 140 -19.43 -14.00 -1.45
CA VAL A 140 -19.99 -13.41 -0.23
C VAL A 140 -21.12 -12.43 -0.55
N LEU A 141 -20.97 -11.61 -1.57
CA LEU A 141 -22.03 -10.67 -2.02
C LEU A 141 -23.26 -11.41 -2.56
N GLY A 142 -23.08 -12.60 -3.15
CA GLY A 142 -24.17 -13.47 -3.61
C GLY A 142 -24.88 -14.22 -2.47
N SER A 143 -24.25 -14.33 -1.31
CA SER A 143 -24.80 -14.97 -0.12
C SER A 143 -25.49 -13.93 0.74
N ASN A 144 -26.58 -13.59 0.86
CA ASN A 144 -27.32 -12.62 1.69
C ASN A 144 -26.71 -12.27 3.08
N ASP A 145 -25.41 -12.47 3.27
CA ASP A 145 -24.69 -12.22 4.51
C ASP A 145 -24.19 -10.75 4.55
N ARG A 146 -25.09 -9.85 4.96
CA ARG A 146 -24.85 -8.41 5.07
C ARG A 146 -23.82 -8.01 6.12
N LYS A 147 -23.21 -8.94 6.84
CA LYS A 147 -22.21 -8.65 7.89
C LYS A 147 -20.77 -8.52 7.34
N ASN A 148 -20.53 -8.97 6.12
CA ASN A 148 -19.21 -8.95 5.52
C ASN A 148 -19.05 -7.80 4.51
N ILE A 149 -18.70 -6.63 5.02
CA ILE A 149 -18.47 -5.44 4.22
C ILE A 149 -17.03 -5.50 3.66
N PHE A 150 -16.87 -5.80 2.38
CA PHE A 150 -15.54 -6.01 1.77
C PHE A 150 -14.68 -4.74 1.78
N PHE A 151 -15.29 -3.57 1.64
CA PHE A 151 -14.56 -2.30 1.51
C PHE A 151 -13.94 -1.80 2.82
N THR A 152 -14.35 -2.28 4.00
CA THR A 152 -13.71 -1.91 5.27
C THR A 152 -12.55 -2.84 5.65
N ARG A 153 -12.44 -4.02 5.03
CA ARG A 153 -11.47 -5.05 5.43
C ARG A 153 -10.03 -4.59 5.31
N MET A 154 -9.71 -3.83 4.27
CA MET A 154 -8.37 -3.29 4.09
C MET A 154 -8.07 -2.18 5.09
N ASP A 155 -9.05 -1.30 5.36
CA ASP A 155 -8.91 -0.26 6.38
C ASP A 155 -8.70 -0.86 7.78
N ASP A 156 -9.50 -1.87 8.16
CA ASP A 156 -9.33 -2.60 9.42
C ASP A 156 -7.93 -3.24 9.52
N ALA A 157 -7.44 -3.85 8.43
CA ALA A 157 -6.12 -4.46 8.40
C ALA A 157 -5.02 -3.41 8.56
N ILE A 158 -5.06 -2.31 7.81
CA ILE A 158 -4.09 -1.21 7.90
C ILE A 158 -4.15 -0.55 9.29
N SER A 159 -5.33 -0.33 9.84
CA SER A 159 -5.53 0.25 11.17
C SER A 159 -4.86 -0.58 12.27
N SER A 160 -4.80 -1.92 12.11
CA SER A 160 -4.14 -2.81 13.08
C SER A 160 -2.62 -2.59 13.21
N VAL A 161 -2.00 -1.94 12.24
CA VAL A 161 -0.56 -1.62 12.20
C VAL A 161 -0.28 -0.12 12.21
N ALA A 162 -1.31 0.70 12.43
CA ALA A 162 -1.21 2.15 12.33
C ALA A 162 -0.13 2.77 13.21
N ASP A 163 0.15 2.22 14.38
CA ASP A 163 1.16 2.74 15.30
C ASP A 163 2.61 2.47 14.84
N ASP A 164 2.79 1.51 13.96
CA ASP A 164 4.10 1.09 13.49
C ASP A 164 4.60 1.93 12.29
N TYR A 165 3.68 2.62 11.57
CA TYR A 165 3.97 3.33 10.32
C TYR A 165 3.47 4.77 10.33
N ASP A 166 4.11 5.61 9.52
CA ASP A 166 3.74 7.02 9.31
C ASP A 166 2.98 7.20 8.00
N VAL A 167 3.34 6.41 6.99
CA VAL A 167 2.72 6.42 5.65
C VAL A 167 2.56 5.00 5.14
N VAL A 168 1.42 4.72 4.51
CA VAL A 168 1.18 3.51 3.71
C VAL A 168 1.09 3.92 2.25
N VAL A 169 1.79 3.23 1.36
CA VAL A 169 1.72 3.43 -0.10
C VAL A 169 1.20 2.16 -0.73
N VAL A 170 0.07 2.27 -1.42
CA VAL A 170 -0.62 1.13 -2.03
C VAL A 170 -0.50 1.22 -3.55
N ASP A 171 0.00 0.15 -4.19
CA ASP A 171 0.01 0.00 -5.65
C ASP A 171 -1.13 -0.91 -6.08
N CYS A 172 -2.10 -0.38 -6.84
CA CYS A 172 -3.28 -1.11 -7.28
C CYS A 172 -3.09 -1.74 -8.67
N PRO A 173 -3.79 -2.83 -9.00
CA PRO A 173 -3.84 -3.36 -10.35
C PRO A 173 -4.51 -2.36 -11.33
N PRO A 174 -4.32 -2.52 -12.66
CA PRO A 174 -4.88 -1.63 -13.66
C PRO A 174 -6.38 -1.91 -13.95
N GLN A 175 -7.14 -2.27 -12.94
CA GLN A 175 -8.58 -2.58 -13.03
C GLN A 175 -9.31 -2.18 -11.76
N LEU A 176 -10.58 -1.82 -11.88
CA LEU A 176 -11.44 -1.47 -10.75
C LEU A 176 -12.15 -2.73 -10.22
N GLY A 177 -11.41 -3.60 -9.54
CA GLY A 177 -11.97 -4.74 -8.83
C GLY A 177 -12.29 -4.43 -7.37
N PHE A 178 -12.80 -5.41 -6.63
CA PHE A 178 -13.15 -5.27 -5.21
C PHE A 178 -11.91 -4.89 -4.37
N LEU A 179 -10.74 -5.42 -4.71
CA LEU A 179 -9.50 -5.10 -4.02
C LEU A 179 -9.11 -3.62 -4.21
N THR A 180 -9.23 -3.10 -5.45
CA THR A 180 -8.98 -1.68 -5.75
C THR A 180 -9.99 -0.77 -5.04
N ILE A 181 -11.27 -1.15 -5.00
CA ILE A 181 -12.31 -0.40 -4.28
C ILE A 181 -11.99 -0.39 -2.79
N SER A 182 -11.61 -1.52 -2.19
CA SER A 182 -11.21 -1.58 -0.78
C SER A 182 -10.00 -0.67 -0.48
N ALA A 183 -9.04 -0.60 -1.41
CA ALA A 183 -7.89 0.28 -1.30
C ALA A 183 -8.27 1.78 -1.38
N LEU A 184 -9.20 2.12 -2.26
CA LEU A 184 -9.73 3.49 -2.37
C LEU A 184 -10.51 3.91 -1.12
N CYS A 185 -11.29 3.00 -0.52
CA CYS A 185 -12.03 3.27 0.72
C CYS A 185 -11.09 3.48 1.92
N ALA A 186 -9.94 2.79 1.96
CA ALA A 186 -8.92 2.96 3.00
C ALA A 186 -8.01 4.18 2.76
N ALA A 187 -8.06 4.80 1.58
CA ALA A 187 -7.14 5.85 1.19
C ALA A 187 -7.44 7.19 1.87
N THR A 188 -6.41 7.86 2.37
CA THR A 188 -6.48 9.30 2.76
C THR A 188 -6.12 10.21 1.58
N ALA A 189 -5.39 9.68 0.59
CA ALA A 189 -5.04 10.38 -0.64
C ALA A 189 -4.97 9.39 -1.82
N VAL A 190 -5.35 9.84 -3.00
CA VAL A 190 -5.29 9.05 -4.23
C VAL A 190 -4.29 9.67 -5.19
N LEU A 191 -3.36 8.87 -5.68
CA LEU A 191 -2.36 9.24 -6.69
C LEU A 191 -2.77 8.67 -8.04
N VAL A 192 -3.14 9.52 -8.99
CA VAL A 192 -3.51 9.11 -10.35
C VAL A 192 -2.36 9.44 -11.30
N THR A 193 -1.77 8.42 -11.92
CA THR A 193 -0.71 8.60 -12.93
C THR A 193 -1.33 8.75 -14.31
N VAL A 194 -1.01 9.83 -15.03
CA VAL A 194 -1.58 10.11 -16.35
C VAL A 194 -0.47 10.51 -17.32
N HIS A 195 -0.41 9.84 -18.47
CA HIS A 195 0.41 10.36 -19.57
C HIS A 195 -0.29 11.56 -20.22
N PRO A 196 0.45 12.57 -20.68
CA PRO A 196 -0.12 13.77 -21.28
C PRO A 196 -0.57 13.49 -22.74
N GLN A 197 -1.40 12.47 -22.92
CA GLN A 197 -2.02 12.07 -24.19
C GLN A 197 -3.54 12.13 -24.05
N MET A 198 -4.23 12.53 -25.12
CA MET A 198 -5.68 12.75 -25.09
C MET A 198 -6.47 11.52 -24.61
N LEU A 199 -6.10 10.33 -25.07
CA LEU A 199 -6.75 9.08 -24.66
C LEU A 199 -6.57 8.76 -23.17
N ASP A 200 -5.44 9.13 -22.59
CA ASP A 200 -5.17 8.90 -21.17
C ASP A 200 -5.93 9.88 -20.29
N VAL A 201 -6.07 11.12 -20.72
CA VAL A 201 -6.93 12.12 -20.07
C VAL A 201 -8.40 11.67 -20.09
N MET A 202 -8.87 11.13 -21.22
CA MET A 202 -10.23 10.58 -21.33
C MET A 202 -10.44 9.39 -20.39
N SER A 203 -9.48 8.47 -20.30
CA SER A 203 -9.53 7.33 -19.37
C SER A 203 -9.55 7.79 -17.91
N MET A 204 -8.78 8.83 -17.57
CA MET A 204 -8.81 9.45 -16.25
C MET A 204 -10.19 10.06 -15.94
N CYS A 205 -10.80 10.77 -16.87
CA CYS A 205 -12.14 11.32 -16.70
C CYS A 205 -13.18 10.22 -16.45
N GLN A 206 -13.11 9.12 -17.20
CA GLN A 206 -13.98 7.95 -16.98
C GLN A 206 -13.74 7.34 -15.59
N PHE A 207 -12.49 7.20 -15.17
CA PHE A 207 -12.15 6.72 -13.82
C PHE A 207 -12.79 7.59 -12.74
N LEU A 208 -12.63 8.92 -12.83
CA LEU A 208 -13.18 9.86 -11.85
C LEU A 208 -14.73 9.82 -11.81
N LEU A 209 -15.38 9.68 -12.95
CA LEU A 209 -16.82 9.51 -13.02
C LEU A 209 -17.28 8.21 -12.36
N MET A 210 -16.65 7.08 -12.68
CA MET A 210 -16.99 5.78 -12.07
C MET A 210 -16.75 5.76 -10.56
N THR A 211 -15.66 6.33 -10.08
CA THR A 211 -15.37 6.39 -8.64
C THR A 211 -16.33 7.34 -7.91
N SER A 212 -16.78 8.43 -8.53
CA SER A 212 -17.76 9.34 -7.93
C SER A 212 -19.17 8.73 -7.79
N GLU A 213 -19.46 7.66 -8.52
CA GLU A 213 -20.72 6.92 -8.39
C GLU A 213 -20.66 5.81 -7.33
N LEU A 214 -19.43 5.41 -6.94
CA LEU A 214 -19.18 4.33 -5.97
C LEU A 214 -18.93 4.83 -4.55
N LEU A 215 -18.42 6.06 -4.40
CA LEU A 215 -18.11 6.72 -3.12
C LEU A 215 -19.20 7.74 -2.74
#